data_2ffbc76d64ee5e193171935772afb2f3
#
_entry.id   2ffbc76d64ee5e193171935772afb2f3
#
_cell.length_a   1.000
_cell.length_b   1.000
_cell.length_c   1.000
_cell.angle_alpha   90.00
_cell.angle_beta   90.00
_cell.angle_gamma   90.00
#
_symmetry.space_group_name_H-M   'P 1'
#
loop_
_entity.id
_entity.type
_entity.pdbx_description
1 polymer ?
#
loop_
_entity_poly.entity_id
_entity_poly.type
_entity_poly.pdbx_seq_one_letter_code
_entity_poly.pdbx_strand_id
1 'polypeptide(L)'
;LLPTQGEVLVNNVLITNPKSKKEKRELAKKLKVLRQDVAVLFQFSEQQLFETSVLKDIIFAPLNYGISEERSISKAKELIKLVGLDESYLDKSPFELSGGEMRKVALCGVLALEPKVLILDEPTVALDYKSREEIMTMVKKLKDELNMTIVLISHNMNYVLEYADKVFVLKNGKINFEGTVEELFADEKLLKENSLEQPELLKFYNKLQENNIKLNVFPRKYEDLIDALKNKI
;
A
#
# COMPACT_ATOMS: atom_id res chain seq x y z
N LEU A 1 3.59 17.80 -5.14
CA LEU A 1 4.27 18.82 -4.35
C LEU A 1 5.77 18.77 -4.68
N LEU A 2 6.42 19.93 -4.70
CA LEU A 2 7.88 20.05 -4.84
C LEU A 2 8.49 20.29 -3.46
N PRO A 3 9.72 19.84 -3.20
CA PRO A 3 10.38 20.10 -1.93
C PRO A 3 10.60 21.61 -1.76
N THR A 4 10.32 22.15 -0.57
CA THR A 4 10.59 23.55 -0.23
C THR A 4 12.09 23.80 -0.10
N GLN A 5 12.81 22.83 0.48
CA GLN A 5 14.26 22.78 0.62
C GLN A 5 14.74 21.34 0.46
N GLY A 6 16.02 21.19 0.10
CA GLY A 6 16.62 19.87 -0.10
C GLY A 6 16.28 19.27 -1.45
N GLU A 7 16.49 17.96 -1.56
CA GLU A 7 16.40 17.18 -2.79
C GLU A 7 15.63 15.89 -2.52
N VAL A 8 14.84 15.46 -3.49
CA VAL A 8 14.15 14.16 -3.46
C VAL A 8 14.62 13.37 -4.67
N LEU A 9 15.16 12.19 -4.44
CA LEU A 9 15.59 11.26 -5.49
C LEU A 9 14.64 10.07 -5.55
N VAL A 10 14.00 9.85 -6.71
CA VAL A 10 13.09 8.71 -6.94
C VAL A 10 13.47 8.05 -8.26
N ASN A 11 13.81 6.76 -8.25
CA ASN A 11 14.26 6.02 -9.44
C ASN A 11 15.31 6.80 -10.26
N ASN A 12 16.34 7.33 -9.60
CA ASN A 12 17.38 8.17 -10.19
C ASN A 12 16.89 9.49 -10.84
N VAL A 13 15.63 9.87 -10.61
CA VAL A 13 15.10 11.18 -11.02
C VAL A 13 15.22 12.13 -9.84
N LEU A 14 16.09 13.11 -9.99
CA LEU A 14 16.25 14.18 -9.01
C LEU A 14 15.09 15.18 -9.14
N ILE A 15 14.36 15.37 -8.06
CA ILE A 15 13.22 16.29 -7.96
C ILE A 15 13.65 17.47 -7.10
N THR A 16 13.83 18.61 -7.75
CA THR A 16 14.19 19.87 -7.09
C THR A 16 13.18 20.95 -7.46
N ASN A 17 13.20 22.07 -6.77
CA ASN A 17 12.38 23.22 -7.13
C ASN A 17 12.96 23.92 -8.38
N PRO A 18 12.27 23.90 -9.55
CA PRO A 18 12.82 24.45 -10.79
C PRO A 18 12.90 25.98 -10.73
N LYS A 19 14.03 26.53 -11.13
CA LYS A 19 14.32 27.97 -11.12
C LYS A 19 13.96 28.66 -12.44
N SER A 20 13.72 27.88 -13.52
CA SER A 20 13.43 28.40 -14.86
C SER A 20 12.25 27.67 -15.52
N LYS A 21 11.64 28.32 -16.55
CA LYS A 21 10.58 27.68 -17.37
C LYS A 21 11.10 26.44 -18.11
N LYS A 22 12.37 26.42 -18.49
CA LYS A 22 13.01 25.27 -19.16
C LYS A 22 13.10 24.09 -18.20
N GLU A 23 13.66 24.31 -17.01
CA GLU A 23 13.77 23.29 -15.96
C GLU A 23 12.39 22.73 -15.56
N LYS A 24 11.36 23.60 -15.44
CA LYS A 24 9.99 23.18 -15.15
C LYS A 24 9.44 22.22 -16.22
N ARG A 25 9.70 22.51 -17.51
CA ARG A 25 9.27 21.63 -18.62
C ARG A 25 10.03 20.31 -18.62
N GLU A 26 11.32 20.32 -18.36
CA GLU A 26 12.13 19.10 -18.26
C GLU A 26 11.72 18.24 -17.08
N LEU A 27 11.52 18.85 -15.92
CA LEU A 27 11.01 18.15 -14.73
C LEU A 27 9.62 17.54 -14.98
N ALA A 28 8.71 18.27 -15.63
CA ALA A 28 7.38 17.75 -15.96
C ALA A 28 7.43 16.48 -16.84
N LYS A 29 8.35 16.44 -17.83
CA LYS A 29 8.59 15.26 -18.67
C LYS A 29 9.10 14.08 -17.82
N LYS A 30 10.09 14.31 -16.96
CA LYS A 30 10.65 13.29 -16.06
C LYS A 30 9.58 12.77 -15.09
N LEU A 31 8.78 13.66 -14.51
CA LEU A 31 7.69 13.28 -13.61
C LEU A 31 6.59 12.49 -14.33
N LYS A 32 6.34 12.75 -15.63
CA LYS A 32 5.39 11.94 -16.40
C LYS A 32 5.86 10.48 -16.48
N VAL A 33 7.12 10.24 -16.79
CA VAL A 33 7.70 8.89 -16.82
C VAL A 33 7.71 8.26 -15.42
N LEU A 34 8.12 9.02 -14.40
CA LEU A 34 8.16 8.53 -13.04
C LEU A 34 6.79 8.05 -12.52
N ARG A 35 5.71 8.73 -12.91
CA ARG A 35 4.34 8.35 -12.53
C ARG A 35 3.83 7.06 -13.17
N GLN A 36 4.52 6.53 -14.18
CA GLN A 36 4.26 5.18 -14.66
C GLN A 36 4.85 4.13 -13.71
N ASP A 37 6.07 4.41 -13.18
CA ASP A 37 6.77 3.47 -12.30
C ASP A 37 6.27 3.53 -10.84
N VAL A 38 5.76 4.68 -10.40
CA VAL A 38 5.34 4.92 -9.01
C VAL A 38 3.89 5.36 -8.98
N ALA A 39 3.02 4.51 -8.47
CA ALA A 39 1.60 4.78 -8.28
C ALA A 39 1.28 5.08 -6.82
N VAL A 40 0.26 5.87 -6.59
CA VAL A 40 -0.21 6.23 -5.25
C VAL A 40 -1.72 6.00 -5.17
N LEU A 41 -2.15 5.19 -4.21
CA LEU A 41 -3.54 5.09 -3.81
C LEU A 41 -3.74 5.93 -2.55
N PHE A 42 -4.44 7.04 -2.68
CA PHE A 42 -4.69 7.97 -1.58
C PHE A 42 -5.79 7.46 -0.64
N GLN A 43 -5.78 7.95 0.59
CA GLN A 43 -6.90 7.82 1.52
C GLN A 43 -8.20 8.32 0.82
N PHE A 44 -9.31 7.59 0.98
CA PHE A 44 -10.55 7.86 0.25
C PHE A 44 -10.41 7.84 -1.28
N SER A 45 -9.68 6.86 -1.79
CA SER A 45 -9.42 6.69 -3.22
C SER A 45 -10.70 6.50 -4.06
N GLU A 46 -11.80 6.07 -3.45
CA GLU A 46 -13.14 6.00 -4.05
C GLU A 46 -13.65 7.35 -4.55
N GLN A 47 -13.17 8.46 -3.97
CA GLN A 47 -13.53 9.82 -4.42
C GLN A 47 -12.79 10.25 -5.69
N GLN A 48 -11.83 9.43 -6.17
CA GLN A 48 -11.08 9.70 -7.39
C GLN A 48 -11.76 9.14 -8.64
N LEU A 49 -12.80 8.32 -8.47
CA LEU A 49 -13.59 7.77 -9.57
C LEU A 49 -14.52 8.86 -10.13
N PHE A 50 -14.51 9.03 -11.44
CA PHE A 50 -15.23 10.14 -12.08
C PHE A 50 -15.84 9.78 -13.45
N GLU A 51 -15.49 8.63 -14.02
CA GLU A 51 -15.98 8.21 -15.31
C GLU A 51 -17.38 7.59 -15.26
N THR A 52 -18.00 7.42 -16.41
CA THR A 52 -19.35 6.87 -16.53
C THR A 52 -19.42 5.37 -16.33
N SER A 53 -18.29 4.65 -16.44
CA SER A 53 -18.21 3.23 -16.16
C SER A 53 -16.86 2.86 -15.55
N VAL A 54 -16.85 1.75 -14.80
CA VAL A 54 -15.64 1.17 -14.20
C VAL A 54 -14.54 0.94 -15.23
N LEU A 55 -14.91 0.40 -16.42
CA LEU A 55 -13.94 0.21 -17.49
C LEU A 55 -13.26 1.50 -17.87
N LYS A 56 -14.02 2.58 -18.07
CA LYS A 56 -13.47 3.87 -18.49
C LYS A 56 -12.55 4.48 -17.44
N ASP A 57 -12.88 4.36 -16.13
CA ASP A 57 -12.01 4.80 -15.06
C ASP A 57 -10.67 4.04 -15.08
N ILE A 58 -10.69 2.72 -15.22
CA ILE A 58 -9.49 1.89 -15.22
C ILE A 58 -8.59 2.20 -16.43
N ILE A 59 -9.16 2.36 -17.64
CA ILE A 59 -8.37 2.60 -18.85
C ILE A 59 -7.98 4.06 -19.05
N PHE A 60 -8.49 4.98 -18.26
CA PHE A 60 -8.23 6.42 -18.41
C PHE A 60 -6.75 6.77 -18.39
N ALA A 61 -6.03 6.29 -17.38
CA ALA A 61 -4.60 6.55 -17.29
C ALA A 61 -3.81 5.90 -18.44
N PRO A 62 -3.96 4.60 -18.74
CA PRO A 62 -3.30 3.97 -19.91
C PRO A 62 -3.49 4.72 -21.21
N LEU A 63 -4.70 5.14 -21.56
CA LEU A 63 -4.97 5.89 -22.77
C LEU A 63 -4.23 7.24 -22.79
N ASN A 64 -4.18 7.97 -21.68
CA ASN A 64 -3.44 9.22 -21.55
C ASN A 64 -1.92 9.05 -21.67
N TYR A 65 -1.42 7.84 -21.43
CA TYR A 65 -0.02 7.47 -21.64
C TYR A 65 0.25 6.88 -23.02
N GLY A 66 -0.78 6.80 -23.90
CA GLY A 66 -0.65 6.35 -25.28
C GLY A 66 -0.64 4.83 -25.45
N ILE A 67 -1.10 4.09 -24.43
CA ILE A 67 -1.34 2.64 -24.55
C ILE A 67 -2.61 2.44 -25.38
N SER A 68 -2.61 1.46 -26.28
CA SER A 68 -3.78 1.19 -27.13
C SER A 68 -5.00 0.81 -26.29
N GLU A 69 -6.19 1.16 -26.78
CA GLU A 69 -7.45 0.86 -26.12
C GLU A 69 -7.63 -0.65 -25.91
N GLU A 70 -7.32 -1.45 -26.93
CA GLU A 70 -7.41 -2.90 -26.87
C GLU A 70 -6.55 -3.49 -25.73
N ARG A 71 -5.29 -3.06 -25.62
CA ARG A 71 -4.40 -3.49 -24.52
C ARG A 71 -4.91 -3.01 -23.17
N SER A 72 -5.43 -1.79 -23.10
CA SER A 72 -5.97 -1.20 -21.86
C SER A 72 -7.20 -1.96 -21.38
N ILE A 73 -8.12 -2.33 -22.29
CA ILE A 73 -9.29 -3.14 -21.98
C ILE A 73 -8.89 -4.55 -21.51
N SER A 74 -7.94 -5.18 -22.20
CA SER A 74 -7.43 -6.49 -21.77
C SER A 74 -6.87 -6.44 -20.36
N LYS A 75 -6.08 -5.40 -20.04
CA LYS A 75 -5.53 -5.20 -18.69
C LYS A 75 -6.61 -4.91 -17.65
N ALA A 76 -7.63 -4.13 -18.00
CA ALA A 76 -8.75 -3.86 -17.09
C ALA A 76 -9.49 -5.16 -16.73
N LYS A 77 -9.70 -6.06 -17.67
CA LYS A 77 -10.31 -7.38 -17.44
C LYS A 77 -9.47 -8.29 -16.52
N GLU A 78 -8.16 -8.23 -16.66
CA GLU A 78 -7.24 -8.93 -15.76
C GLU A 78 -7.31 -8.36 -14.34
N LEU A 79 -7.23 -7.04 -14.20
CA LEU A 79 -7.20 -6.35 -12.91
C LEU A 79 -8.50 -6.48 -12.14
N ILE A 80 -9.67 -6.40 -12.81
CA ILE A 80 -10.96 -6.53 -12.13
C ILE A 80 -11.11 -7.91 -11.48
N LYS A 81 -10.61 -8.96 -12.14
CA LYS A 81 -10.57 -10.33 -11.58
C LYS A 81 -9.54 -10.43 -10.44
N LEU A 82 -8.39 -9.79 -10.58
CA LEU A 82 -7.35 -9.76 -9.53
C LEU A 82 -7.90 -9.20 -8.22
N VAL A 83 -8.73 -8.14 -8.29
CA VAL A 83 -9.36 -7.54 -7.12
C VAL A 83 -10.61 -8.30 -6.62
N GLY A 84 -10.92 -9.45 -7.23
CA GLY A 84 -12.03 -10.31 -6.84
C GLY A 84 -13.41 -9.78 -7.23
N LEU A 85 -13.48 -8.97 -8.28
CA LEU A 85 -14.74 -8.53 -8.87
C LEU A 85 -15.01 -9.27 -10.19
N ASP A 86 -16.29 -9.49 -10.49
CA ASP A 86 -16.71 -10.11 -11.75
C ASP A 86 -16.53 -9.14 -12.94
N GLU A 87 -16.27 -9.68 -14.13
CA GLU A 87 -16.06 -8.87 -15.34
C GLU A 87 -17.27 -7.98 -15.69
N SER A 88 -18.50 -8.38 -15.29
CA SER A 88 -19.71 -7.57 -15.47
C SER A 88 -19.69 -6.22 -14.73
N TYR A 89 -18.78 -6.05 -13.77
CA TYR A 89 -18.58 -4.78 -13.10
C TYR A 89 -18.00 -3.70 -14.01
N LEU A 90 -17.32 -4.08 -15.09
CA LEU A 90 -16.71 -3.14 -16.04
C LEU A 90 -17.75 -2.20 -16.70
N ASP A 91 -18.97 -2.68 -16.89
CA ASP A 91 -20.04 -1.91 -17.52
C ASP A 91 -20.86 -1.08 -16.52
N LYS A 92 -20.70 -1.33 -15.20
CA LYS A 92 -21.41 -0.59 -14.15
C LYS A 92 -20.87 0.82 -13.99
N SER A 93 -21.73 1.73 -13.51
CA SER A 93 -21.29 3.02 -13.00
C SER A 93 -20.49 2.83 -11.71
N PRO A 94 -19.33 3.48 -11.52
CA PRO A 94 -18.62 3.43 -10.23
C PRO A 94 -19.50 3.88 -9.05
N PHE A 95 -20.44 4.79 -9.28
CA PHE A 95 -21.31 5.34 -8.24
C PHE A 95 -22.44 4.39 -7.79
N GLU A 96 -22.60 3.24 -8.46
CA GLU A 96 -23.51 2.18 -8.04
C GLU A 96 -22.86 1.13 -7.12
N LEU A 97 -21.55 1.26 -6.88
CA LEU A 97 -20.76 0.32 -6.12
C LEU A 97 -20.73 0.66 -4.63
N SER A 98 -20.52 -0.35 -3.79
CA SER A 98 -20.19 -0.14 -2.38
C SER A 98 -18.81 0.53 -2.23
N GLY A 99 -18.56 1.16 -1.07
CA GLY A 99 -17.28 1.83 -0.82
C GLY A 99 -16.06 0.90 -0.96
N GLY A 100 -16.19 -0.37 -0.54
CA GLY A 100 -15.14 -1.38 -0.71
C GLY A 100 -14.90 -1.74 -2.18
N GLU A 101 -15.97 -1.89 -2.98
CA GLU A 101 -15.87 -2.15 -4.41
C GLU A 101 -15.30 -0.95 -5.16
N MET A 102 -15.74 0.27 -4.85
CA MET A 102 -15.15 1.50 -5.42
C MET A 102 -13.65 1.57 -5.16
N ARG A 103 -13.19 1.23 -3.95
CA ARG A 103 -11.76 1.21 -3.60
C ARG A 103 -10.97 0.17 -4.38
N LYS A 104 -11.55 -1.00 -4.63
CA LYS A 104 -10.98 -2.03 -5.51
C LYS A 104 -10.84 -1.51 -6.95
N VAL A 105 -11.85 -0.82 -7.46
CA VAL A 105 -11.82 -0.19 -8.80
C VAL A 105 -10.75 0.90 -8.86
N ALA A 106 -10.65 1.78 -7.86
CA ALA A 106 -9.59 2.79 -7.79
C ALA A 106 -8.19 2.15 -7.78
N LEU A 107 -8.02 1.02 -7.07
CA LEU A 107 -6.78 0.26 -7.10
C LEU A 107 -6.50 -0.31 -8.51
N CYS A 108 -7.50 -0.82 -9.22
CA CYS A 108 -7.32 -1.22 -10.63
C CYS A 108 -6.82 -0.06 -11.49
N GLY A 109 -7.38 1.14 -11.32
CA GLY A 109 -6.97 2.34 -12.06
C GLY A 109 -5.49 2.69 -11.87
N VAL A 110 -4.97 2.60 -10.63
CA VAL A 110 -3.55 2.88 -10.37
C VAL A 110 -2.63 1.74 -10.81
N LEU A 111 -3.11 0.48 -10.82
CA LEU A 111 -2.36 -0.68 -11.28
C LEU A 111 -2.34 -0.82 -12.81
N ALA A 112 -3.23 -0.14 -13.53
CA ALA A 112 -3.38 -0.25 -14.98
C ALA A 112 -2.15 0.21 -15.78
N LEU A 113 -1.27 1.01 -15.17
CA LEU A 113 0.03 1.41 -15.72
C LEU A 113 1.17 0.42 -15.39
N GLU A 114 0.89 -0.67 -14.68
CA GLU A 114 1.87 -1.69 -14.26
C GLU A 114 3.05 -1.08 -13.48
N PRO A 115 2.78 -0.32 -12.39
CA PRO A 115 3.83 0.36 -11.65
C PRO A 115 4.74 -0.64 -10.93
N LYS A 116 6.00 -0.24 -10.68
CA LYS A 116 6.97 -1.03 -9.90
C LYS A 116 6.84 -0.77 -8.40
N VAL A 117 6.36 0.42 -8.05
CA VAL A 117 6.18 0.86 -6.67
C VAL A 117 4.75 1.31 -6.47
N LEU A 118 4.08 0.77 -5.48
CA LEU A 118 2.72 1.17 -5.07
C LEU A 118 2.77 1.75 -3.66
N ILE A 119 2.38 3.00 -3.53
CA ILE A 119 2.22 3.68 -2.25
C ILE A 119 0.74 3.63 -1.87
N LEU A 120 0.45 3.12 -0.69
CA LEU A 120 -0.89 2.98 -0.15
C LEU A 120 -1.01 3.86 1.09
N ASP A 121 -1.82 4.90 1.02
CA ASP A 121 -2.06 5.82 2.13
C ASP A 121 -3.36 5.46 2.84
N GLU A 122 -3.24 4.81 4.03
CA GLU A 122 -4.36 4.33 4.84
C GLU A 122 -5.43 3.55 4.02
N PRO A 123 -5.06 2.50 3.28
CA PRO A 123 -5.93 1.87 2.28
C PRO A 123 -7.17 1.19 2.87
N THR A 124 -7.23 0.98 4.18
CA THR A 124 -8.32 0.25 4.86
C THR A 124 -9.21 1.14 5.72
N VAL A 125 -8.95 2.43 5.77
CA VAL A 125 -9.73 3.39 6.56
C VAL A 125 -11.19 3.41 6.09
N ALA A 126 -12.14 3.51 7.03
CA ALA A 126 -13.58 3.54 6.78
C ALA A 126 -14.17 2.30 6.06
N LEU A 127 -13.44 1.21 5.94
CA LEU A 127 -13.95 -0.07 5.44
C LEU A 127 -14.43 -0.97 6.58
N ASP A 128 -15.40 -1.85 6.29
CA ASP A 128 -15.75 -2.97 7.16
C ASP A 128 -14.63 -4.01 7.23
N TYR A 129 -14.73 -4.91 8.21
CA TYR A 129 -13.68 -5.92 8.46
C TYR A 129 -13.37 -6.77 7.24
N LYS A 130 -14.39 -7.26 6.53
CA LYS A 130 -14.23 -8.15 5.38
C LYS A 130 -13.51 -7.44 4.23
N SER A 131 -13.93 -6.21 3.91
CA SER A 131 -13.31 -5.39 2.87
C SER A 131 -11.85 -5.05 3.19
N ARG A 132 -11.51 -4.84 4.48
CA ARG A 132 -10.12 -4.62 4.92
C ARG A 132 -9.25 -5.83 4.64
N GLU A 133 -9.70 -7.02 5.04
CA GLU A 133 -8.96 -8.27 4.82
C GLU A 133 -8.77 -8.56 3.33
N GLU A 134 -9.79 -8.31 2.52
CA GLU A 134 -9.71 -8.49 1.07
C GLU A 134 -8.65 -7.56 0.45
N ILE A 135 -8.62 -6.27 0.85
CA ILE A 135 -7.61 -5.31 0.37
C ILE A 135 -6.20 -5.72 0.81
N MET A 136 -6.00 -6.10 2.08
CA MET A 136 -4.68 -6.48 2.57
C MET A 136 -4.17 -7.79 1.97
N THR A 137 -5.06 -8.77 1.77
CA THR A 137 -4.74 -10.01 1.05
C THR A 137 -4.29 -9.73 -0.38
N MET A 138 -4.96 -8.80 -1.06
CA MET A 138 -4.59 -8.38 -2.40
C MET A 138 -3.23 -7.64 -2.41
N VAL A 139 -2.99 -6.73 -1.47
CA VAL A 139 -1.69 -6.06 -1.32
C VAL A 139 -0.56 -7.08 -1.16
N LYS A 140 -0.79 -8.13 -0.38
CA LYS A 140 0.16 -9.24 -0.24
C LYS A 140 0.41 -9.96 -1.56
N LYS A 141 -0.63 -10.28 -2.33
CA LYS A 141 -0.48 -10.87 -3.67
C LYS A 141 0.31 -10.00 -4.62
N LEU A 142 0.07 -8.69 -4.64
CA LEU A 142 0.83 -7.76 -5.48
C LEU A 142 2.33 -7.77 -5.14
N LYS A 143 2.68 -7.87 -3.86
CA LYS A 143 4.06 -8.01 -3.39
C LYS A 143 4.66 -9.34 -3.83
N ASP A 144 4.00 -10.45 -3.49
CA ASP A 144 4.58 -11.79 -3.57
C ASP A 144 4.56 -12.33 -5.02
N GLU A 145 3.49 -12.10 -5.79
CA GLU A 145 3.31 -12.65 -7.13
C GLU A 145 3.84 -11.72 -8.23
N LEU A 146 3.71 -10.40 -8.06
CA LEU A 146 4.15 -9.41 -9.05
C LEU A 146 5.49 -8.76 -8.70
N ASN A 147 6.13 -9.17 -7.60
CA ASN A 147 7.40 -8.61 -7.12
C ASN A 147 7.38 -7.07 -7.02
N MET A 148 6.23 -6.54 -6.63
CA MET A 148 5.99 -5.10 -6.52
C MET A 148 6.53 -4.56 -5.20
N THR A 149 7.19 -3.42 -5.23
CA THR A 149 7.56 -2.71 -4.00
C THR A 149 6.34 -2.00 -3.44
N ILE A 150 5.93 -2.34 -2.21
CA ILE A 150 4.79 -1.72 -1.53
C ILE A 150 5.30 -0.77 -0.45
N VAL A 151 4.80 0.45 -0.44
CA VAL A 151 4.98 1.41 0.67
C VAL A 151 3.61 1.60 1.32
N LEU A 152 3.42 1.01 2.48
CA LEU A 152 2.18 1.10 3.25
C LEU A 152 2.31 2.19 4.31
N ILE A 153 1.50 3.22 4.24
CA ILE A 153 1.33 4.23 5.28
C ILE A 153 0.13 3.81 6.11
N SER A 154 0.35 3.51 7.38
CA SER A 154 -0.72 3.09 8.28
C SER A 154 -0.38 3.36 9.74
N HIS A 155 -1.42 3.60 10.53
CA HIS A 155 -1.36 3.62 11.99
C HIS A 155 -1.81 2.29 12.64
N ASN A 156 -2.18 1.30 11.83
CA ASN A 156 -2.58 -0.02 12.31
C ASN A 156 -1.35 -0.92 12.51
N MET A 157 -0.95 -1.08 13.77
CA MET A 157 0.24 -1.86 14.12
C MET A 157 0.10 -3.36 13.85
N ASN A 158 -1.11 -3.90 13.72
CA ASN A 158 -1.31 -5.29 13.28
C ASN A 158 -0.88 -5.45 11.81
N TYR A 159 -1.19 -4.49 10.94
CA TYR A 159 -0.72 -4.54 9.54
C TYR A 159 0.79 -4.36 9.44
N VAL A 160 1.38 -3.49 10.28
CA VAL A 160 2.84 -3.35 10.34
C VAL A 160 3.48 -4.69 10.75
N LEU A 161 2.94 -5.35 11.78
CA LEU A 161 3.43 -6.65 12.24
C LEU A 161 3.35 -7.71 11.14
N GLU A 162 2.20 -7.82 10.47
CA GLU A 162 1.93 -8.93 9.55
C GLU A 162 2.58 -8.73 8.18
N TYR A 163 2.58 -7.50 7.64
CA TYR A 163 2.91 -7.27 6.22
C TYR A 163 4.23 -6.55 5.97
N ALA A 164 4.77 -5.81 6.95
CA ALA A 164 5.97 -5.02 6.71
C ALA A 164 7.26 -5.86 6.82
N ASP A 165 8.24 -5.56 5.96
CA ASP A 165 9.60 -6.07 6.09
C ASP A 165 10.49 -5.02 6.79
N LYS A 166 10.28 -3.75 6.44
CA LYS A 166 11.02 -2.61 6.98
C LYS A 166 10.04 -1.51 7.42
N VAL A 167 10.36 -0.83 8.50
CA VAL A 167 9.51 0.19 9.11
C VAL A 167 10.26 1.51 9.24
N PHE A 168 9.55 2.60 8.91
CA PHE A 168 9.96 3.97 9.20
C PHE A 168 8.91 4.62 10.09
N VAL A 169 9.29 5.08 11.26
CA VAL A 169 8.39 5.83 12.15
C VAL A 169 8.65 7.32 11.97
N LEU A 170 7.63 8.05 11.55
CA LEU A 170 7.69 9.50 11.38
C LEU A 170 7.06 10.21 12.59
N LYS A 171 7.77 11.17 13.14
CA LYS A 171 7.29 12.04 14.21
C LYS A 171 7.73 13.47 13.98
N ASN A 172 6.80 14.42 14.04
CA ASN A 172 7.08 15.85 13.85
C ASN A 172 7.88 16.16 12.57
N GLY A 173 7.54 15.47 11.45
CA GLY A 173 8.19 15.65 10.15
C GLY A 173 9.60 15.08 10.03
N LYS A 174 10.04 14.25 10.98
CA LYS A 174 11.36 13.59 10.97
C LYS A 174 11.19 12.08 11.09
N ILE A 175 12.14 11.34 10.52
CA ILE A 175 12.27 9.90 10.75
C ILE A 175 12.83 9.72 12.17
N ASN A 176 12.03 9.13 13.05
CA ASN A 176 12.38 8.86 14.44
C ASN A 176 12.92 7.44 14.65
N PHE A 177 12.58 6.54 13.75
CA PHE A 177 13.07 5.17 13.71
C PHE A 177 13.09 4.65 12.28
N GLU A 178 14.10 3.83 11.98
CA GLU A 178 14.23 3.04 10.76
C GLU A 178 14.82 1.68 11.13
N GLY A 179 14.10 0.59 10.82
CA GLY A 179 14.57 -0.75 11.17
C GLY A 179 13.60 -1.84 10.74
N THR A 180 13.78 -3.04 11.29
CA THR A 180 12.88 -4.18 11.09
C THR A 180 11.65 -4.09 11.98
N VAL A 181 10.66 -4.94 11.71
CA VAL A 181 9.44 -5.06 12.53
C VAL A 181 9.81 -5.57 13.93
N GLU A 182 10.74 -6.53 14.01
CA GLU A 182 11.24 -7.10 15.25
C GLU A 182 11.90 -6.05 16.13
N GLU A 183 12.77 -5.23 15.54
CA GLU A 183 13.46 -4.13 16.24
C GLU A 183 12.46 -3.08 16.77
N LEU A 184 11.45 -2.72 15.96
CA LEU A 184 10.42 -1.78 16.38
C LEU A 184 9.68 -2.27 17.63
N PHE A 185 9.18 -3.51 17.60
CA PHE A 185 8.34 -4.04 18.67
C PHE A 185 9.13 -4.54 19.89
N ALA A 186 10.45 -4.69 19.79
CA ALA A 186 11.33 -4.96 20.92
C ALA A 186 11.60 -3.72 21.79
N ASP A 187 11.44 -2.53 21.25
CA ASP A 187 11.73 -1.28 21.96
C ASP A 187 10.42 -0.63 22.51
N GLU A 188 10.03 -1.02 23.73
CA GLU A 188 8.85 -0.46 24.40
C GLU A 188 8.95 1.07 24.61
N LYS A 189 10.16 1.60 24.81
CA LYS A 189 10.36 3.04 25.00
C LYS A 189 10.05 3.78 23.69
N LEU A 190 10.54 3.28 22.58
CA LEU A 190 10.27 3.80 21.25
C LEU A 190 8.77 3.80 20.94
N LEU A 191 8.07 2.69 21.25
CA LEU A 191 6.62 2.59 21.06
C LEU A 191 5.89 3.67 21.87
N LYS A 192 6.20 3.81 23.17
CA LYS A 192 5.58 4.81 24.04
C LYS A 192 5.87 6.25 23.58
N GLU A 193 7.11 6.55 23.22
CA GLU A 193 7.52 7.88 22.75
C GLU A 193 6.82 8.28 21.44
N ASN A 194 6.47 7.32 20.60
CA ASN A 194 5.79 7.55 19.33
C ASN A 194 4.27 7.31 19.38
N SER A 195 3.71 7.04 20.57
CA SER A 195 2.28 6.73 20.75
C SER A 195 1.82 5.56 19.86
N LEU A 196 2.68 4.55 19.71
CA LEU A 196 2.40 3.32 19.00
C LEU A 196 1.98 2.23 19.99
N GLU A 197 0.93 1.49 19.63
CA GLU A 197 0.44 0.38 20.45
C GLU A 197 1.07 -0.94 20.00
N GLN A 198 1.52 -1.75 20.95
CA GLN A 198 1.96 -3.10 20.64
C GLN A 198 0.74 -3.98 20.29
N PRO A 199 0.77 -4.75 19.19
CA PRO A 199 -0.28 -5.71 18.85
C PRO A 199 -0.57 -6.71 19.96
N GLU A 200 -1.84 -7.09 20.13
CA GLU A 200 -2.26 -8.04 21.17
C GLU A 200 -1.55 -9.40 21.05
N LEU A 201 -1.30 -9.85 19.83
CA LEU A 201 -0.50 -11.04 19.56
C LEU A 201 0.87 -10.98 20.22
N LEU A 202 1.58 -9.86 20.10
CA LEU A 202 2.91 -9.68 20.70
C LEU A 202 2.84 -9.49 22.22
N LYS A 203 1.79 -8.82 22.74
CA LYS A 203 1.57 -8.75 24.18
C LYS A 203 1.41 -10.15 24.78
N PHE A 204 0.66 -11.01 24.12
CA PHE A 204 0.47 -12.40 24.55
C PHE A 204 1.75 -13.22 24.40
N TYR A 205 2.46 -13.10 23.27
CA TYR A 205 3.75 -13.73 23.05
C TYR A 205 4.77 -13.37 24.15
N ASN A 206 4.89 -12.07 24.50
CA ASN A 206 5.80 -11.61 25.55
C ASN A 206 5.43 -12.20 26.91
N LYS A 207 4.13 -12.27 27.26
CA LYS A 207 3.68 -12.94 28.50
C LYS A 207 4.07 -14.43 28.55
N LEU A 208 4.04 -15.15 27.42
CA LEU A 208 4.52 -16.52 27.38
C LEU A 208 6.02 -16.61 27.66
N GLN A 209 6.81 -15.73 27.05
CA GLN A 209 8.26 -15.66 27.26
C GLN A 209 8.59 -15.35 28.74
N GLU A 210 7.91 -14.39 29.37
CA GLU A 210 8.07 -14.05 30.79
C GLU A 210 7.74 -15.22 31.71
N ASN A 211 6.80 -16.07 31.34
CA ASN A 211 6.43 -17.29 32.08
C ASN A 211 7.28 -18.52 31.70
N ASN A 212 8.48 -18.31 31.16
CA ASN A 212 9.44 -19.36 30.75
C ASN A 212 8.95 -20.29 29.62
N ILE A 213 7.91 -19.91 28.91
CA ILE A 213 7.46 -20.61 27.70
C ILE A 213 8.20 -19.98 26.51
N LYS A 214 9.50 -20.35 26.37
CA LYS A 214 10.33 -19.81 25.30
C LYS A 214 9.93 -20.41 23.95
N LEU A 215 9.55 -19.57 23.00
CA LEU A 215 9.27 -19.94 21.62
C LEU A 215 10.38 -19.37 20.72
N ASN A 216 10.88 -20.20 19.79
CA ASN A 216 11.96 -19.82 18.87
C ASN A 216 11.41 -19.21 17.57
N VAL A 217 10.39 -18.38 17.69
CA VAL A 217 9.74 -17.69 16.56
C VAL A 217 9.32 -16.29 17.01
N PHE A 218 9.43 -15.33 16.12
CA PHE A 218 8.77 -14.03 16.28
C PHE A 218 7.45 -14.11 15.49
N PRO A 219 6.28 -14.19 16.17
CA PRO A 219 5.02 -14.43 15.49
C PRO A 219 4.55 -13.16 14.81
N ARG A 220 4.24 -13.23 13.54
CA ARG A 220 3.65 -12.13 12.76
C ARG A 220 2.14 -12.26 12.66
N LYS A 221 1.60 -13.45 12.87
CA LYS A 221 0.17 -13.78 12.91
C LYS A 221 -0.12 -14.88 13.94
N TYR A 222 -1.39 -15.07 14.25
CA TYR A 222 -1.80 -16.04 15.28
C TYR A 222 -1.43 -17.47 14.92
N GLU A 223 -1.46 -17.84 13.63
CA GLU A 223 -1.07 -19.15 13.14
C GLU A 223 0.37 -19.48 13.50
N ASP A 224 1.31 -18.53 13.34
CA ASP A 224 2.72 -18.72 13.69
C ASP A 224 2.88 -19.08 15.16
N LEU A 225 2.12 -18.40 16.03
CA LEU A 225 2.15 -18.63 17.47
C LEU A 225 1.55 -20.00 17.84
N ILE A 226 0.41 -20.35 17.23
CA ILE A 226 -0.27 -21.65 17.44
C ILE A 226 0.64 -22.79 17.03
N ASP A 227 1.27 -22.69 15.87
CA ASP A 227 2.15 -23.76 15.35
C ASP A 227 3.42 -23.90 16.21
N ALA A 228 3.97 -22.77 16.68
CA ALA A 228 5.10 -22.80 17.60
C ALA A 228 4.75 -23.45 18.95
N LEU A 229 3.54 -23.25 19.46
CA LEU A 229 3.04 -23.86 20.69
C LEU A 229 2.81 -25.37 20.51
N LYS A 230 2.19 -25.80 19.37
CA LYS A 230 1.96 -27.24 19.08
C LYS A 230 3.28 -28.00 18.98
N ASN A 231 4.31 -27.41 18.39
CA ASN A 231 5.62 -28.04 18.22
C ASN A 231 6.43 -28.12 19.54
N LYS A 232 5.92 -27.54 20.62
CA LYS A 232 6.57 -27.53 21.92
C LYS A 232 5.94 -28.51 22.91
N ILE A 233 4.73 -28.97 22.63
CA ILE A 233 4.01 -30.00 23.39
C ILE A 233 4.39 -31.36 22.86
#